data_a8130e8695594b0c962b062e5acd1114
#
_entry.id   a8130e8695594b0c962b062e5acd1114
#
_cell.length_a   1.000
_cell.length_b   1.000
_cell.length_c   1.000
_cell.angle_alpha   90.00
_cell.angle_beta   90.00
_cell.angle_gamma   90.00
#
_symmetry.space_group_name_H-M   'P 1'
#
loop_
_entity.id
_entity.type
_entity.pdbx_description
1 polymer ?
#
loop_
_entity_poly.entity_id
_entity_poly.type
_entity_poly.pdbx_seq_one_letter_code
_entity_poly.pdbx_strand_id
1 'polypeptide(L)'
;CGGGRSDSSDGSTNTTAKSTSSSTDFGTMTSPCGGGDAKGATAQGVTDTSITIGYGDDAGYAGAPGLNKEMSDAMRAMIKWCNDQGGINGRQVVGKYYDAAIMNVSNVMTEACSQVFMLVGQGWSLDSAQEKVRVGCNLASVPTYTVSPQFANGPMMVQPSPNPADYYGAANAFIFAEKHPEAVKKAATMYANYAATQDSTEKAVIAYKQAGWTFLSCDQVYNIGGESNWTPFLQRLKDCGAEVVYFSGSPNPNFQNVLDAAKAIGYNP
;
A
#
# COMPACT_ATOMS: atom_id res chain seq x y z
N CYS A 1 16.86 16.89 27.26
CA CYS A 1 16.86 17.55 28.57
C CYS A 1 16.40 16.56 29.60
N GLY A 2 17.28 16.17 30.51
CA GLY A 2 17.04 15.21 31.55
C GLY A 2 16.22 15.80 32.70
N GLY A 3 15.45 14.95 33.36
CA GLY A 3 14.84 15.18 34.64
C GLY A 3 14.79 13.86 35.37
N GLY A 4 15.74 13.70 36.31
CA GLY A 4 15.78 12.55 37.19
C GLY A 4 14.61 12.56 38.18
N ARG A 5 14.13 11.38 38.54
CA ARG A 5 13.31 11.15 39.73
C ARG A 5 13.95 10.07 40.55
N SER A 6 14.06 10.43 41.81
CA SER A 6 14.66 9.66 42.88
C SER A 6 13.79 8.48 43.32
N ASP A 7 14.46 7.45 43.81
CA ASP A 7 13.93 6.22 44.35
C ASP A 7 13.00 6.39 45.56
N SER A 8 11.99 5.53 45.62
CA SER A 8 11.52 4.98 46.86
C SER A 8 11.19 3.49 46.65
N SER A 9 11.94 2.69 47.37
CA SER A 9 11.86 1.25 47.45
C SER A 9 10.52 0.80 48.04
N ASP A 10 9.82 -0.08 47.32
CA ASP A 10 8.97 -1.08 47.96
C ASP A 10 9.06 -2.39 47.20
N GLY A 11 9.45 -3.41 47.97
CA GLY A 11 9.74 -4.73 47.46
C GLY A 11 8.49 -5.50 47.06
N SER A 12 8.33 -5.70 45.76
CA SER A 12 7.47 -6.74 45.22
C SER A 12 8.30 -7.61 44.28
N THR A 13 8.56 -8.83 44.70
CA THR A 13 9.22 -9.85 43.88
C THR A 13 8.30 -10.25 42.73
N ASN A 14 8.28 -9.45 41.68
CA ASN A 14 7.75 -9.88 40.38
C ASN A 14 8.84 -10.70 39.69
N THR A 15 8.71 -12.01 39.78
CA THR A 15 9.44 -12.92 38.88
C THR A 15 8.96 -12.68 37.45
N THR A 16 9.58 -11.69 36.79
CA THR A 16 9.45 -11.53 35.36
C THR A 16 10.11 -12.76 34.73
N ALA A 17 9.30 -13.70 34.28
CA ALA A 17 9.78 -14.77 33.43
C ALA A 17 10.45 -14.09 32.24
N LYS A 18 11.78 -14.14 32.21
CA LYS A 18 12.59 -13.68 31.09
C LYS A 18 12.27 -14.63 29.94
N SER A 19 11.37 -14.22 29.07
CA SER A 19 11.13 -14.91 27.81
C SER A 19 12.47 -14.87 27.07
N THR A 20 13.18 -15.97 27.08
CA THR A 20 14.33 -16.21 26.21
C THR A 20 13.75 -16.45 24.81
N SER A 21 13.41 -15.36 24.08
CA SER A 21 13.16 -15.51 22.65
C SER A 21 14.44 -16.03 22.02
N SER A 22 14.36 -17.13 21.29
CA SER A 22 15.49 -17.59 20.48
C SER A 22 15.75 -16.53 19.41
N SER A 23 16.99 -16.39 18.94
CA SER A 23 17.32 -15.44 17.87
C SER A 23 16.57 -15.71 16.56
N THR A 24 15.83 -16.81 16.49
CA THR A 24 15.04 -17.27 15.34
C THR A 24 13.56 -16.94 15.47
N ASP A 25 13.06 -16.56 16.66
CA ASP A 25 11.65 -16.24 16.85
C ASP A 25 11.27 -14.90 16.20
N PHE A 26 10.04 -14.81 15.73
CA PHE A 26 9.45 -13.59 15.21
C PHE A 26 8.67 -12.87 16.33
N GLY A 27 9.34 -11.99 17.05
CA GLY A 27 8.78 -11.35 18.23
C GLY A 27 8.48 -12.39 19.33
N THR A 28 7.20 -12.55 19.68
CA THR A 28 6.71 -13.56 20.65
C THR A 28 6.24 -14.87 19.99
N MET A 29 6.26 -14.93 18.66
CA MET A 29 5.81 -16.09 17.89
C MET A 29 7.00 -16.99 17.57
N THR A 30 6.85 -18.28 17.83
CA THR A 30 7.84 -19.28 17.39
C THR A 30 7.99 -19.19 15.88
N SER A 31 9.23 -19.24 15.39
CA SER A 31 9.51 -19.17 13.98
C SER A 31 8.73 -20.24 13.19
N PRO A 32 7.99 -19.86 12.13
CA PRO A 32 7.37 -20.82 11.23
C PRO A 32 8.39 -21.44 10.27
N CYS A 33 9.63 -20.94 10.27
CA CYS A 33 10.70 -21.39 9.40
C CYS A 33 11.59 -22.40 10.13
N GLY A 34 12.04 -23.42 9.41
CA GLY A 34 12.90 -24.47 9.99
C GLY A 34 13.12 -25.63 9.00
N GLY A 35 14.06 -26.48 9.39
CA GLY A 35 14.31 -27.73 8.67
C GLY A 35 13.12 -28.69 8.75
N GLY A 36 13.10 -29.65 7.85
CA GLY A 36 12.07 -30.68 7.77
C GLY A 36 12.34 -31.64 6.63
N ASP A 37 11.40 -32.51 6.37
CA ASP A 37 11.52 -33.60 5.39
C ASP A 37 10.42 -33.59 4.31
N ALA A 38 9.76 -32.44 4.13
CA ALA A 38 8.72 -32.31 3.12
C ALA A 38 9.20 -32.70 1.74
N LYS A 39 8.41 -33.51 1.03
CA LYS A 39 8.70 -34.06 -0.29
C LYS A 39 7.50 -33.89 -1.22
N GLY A 40 7.79 -34.00 -2.51
CA GLY A 40 6.80 -34.00 -3.58
C GLY A 40 6.56 -32.61 -4.19
N ALA A 41 6.43 -32.58 -5.51
CA ALA A 41 5.98 -31.44 -6.28
C ALA A 41 4.43 -31.43 -6.27
N THR A 42 3.83 -30.97 -5.17
CA THR A 42 2.40 -31.12 -4.89
C THR A 42 1.55 -30.02 -5.52
N ALA A 43 2.18 -28.95 -6.00
CA ALA A 43 1.52 -27.81 -6.63
C ALA A 43 2.51 -27.07 -7.55
N GLN A 44 1.97 -26.17 -8.38
CA GLN A 44 2.80 -25.25 -9.16
C GLN A 44 3.76 -24.49 -8.24
N GLY A 45 5.00 -24.31 -8.67
CA GLY A 45 6.02 -23.59 -7.89
C GLY A 45 6.55 -24.36 -6.66
N VAL A 46 6.11 -25.61 -6.43
CA VAL A 46 6.57 -26.46 -5.32
C VAL A 46 7.37 -27.62 -5.85
N THR A 47 8.54 -27.85 -5.25
CA THR A 47 9.43 -29.00 -5.52
C THR A 47 9.76 -29.71 -4.21
N ASP A 48 10.56 -30.78 -4.27
CA ASP A 48 11.07 -31.46 -3.09
C ASP A 48 11.89 -30.53 -2.16
N THR A 49 12.51 -29.50 -2.71
CA THR A 49 13.50 -28.68 -2.02
C THR A 49 13.16 -27.19 -1.97
N SER A 50 12.11 -26.75 -2.68
CA SER A 50 11.77 -25.33 -2.77
C SER A 50 10.29 -25.05 -2.89
N ILE A 51 9.90 -23.82 -2.48
CA ILE A 51 8.59 -23.19 -2.73
C ILE A 51 8.87 -21.86 -3.41
N THR A 52 8.38 -21.66 -4.63
CA THR A 52 8.51 -20.38 -5.34
C THR A 52 7.32 -19.49 -5.06
N ILE A 53 7.55 -18.31 -4.49
CA ILE A 53 6.55 -17.27 -4.26
C ILE A 53 6.82 -16.05 -5.14
N GLY A 54 5.76 -15.35 -5.55
CA GLY A 54 5.86 -14.08 -6.26
C GLY A 54 5.71 -12.90 -5.30
N TYR A 55 6.51 -11.86 -5.49
CA TYR A 55 6.37 -10.57 -4.82
C TYR A 55 6.69 -9.44 -5.79
N GLY A 56 6.28 -8.21 -5.49
CA GLY A 56 6.58 -7.12 -6.42
C GLY A 56 6.03 -5.77 -5.99
N ASP A 57 6.41 -4.77 -6.76
CA ASP A 57 6.11 -3.37 -6.57
C ASP A 57 6.03 -2.62 -7.91
N ASP A 58 6.04 -1.29 -7.86
CA ASP A 58 6.02 -0.40 -9.02
C ASP A 58 7.34 0.40 -9.16
N ALA A 59 8.47 -0.13 -8.68
CA ALA A 59 9.74 0.61 -8.58
C ALA A 59 10.28 1.10 -9.93
N GLY A 60 9.97 0.42 -11.01
CA GLY A 60 10.34 0.82 -12.38
C GLY A 60 9.49 1.94 -12.98
N TYR A 61 8.50 2.47 -12.24
CA TYR A 61 7.68 3.56 -12.76
C TYR A 61 8.51 4.83 -12.97
N ALA A 62 8.60 5.28 -14.23
CA ALA A 62 9.47 6.40 -14.61
C ALA A 62 9.07 7.73 -13.93
N GLY A 63 7.79 7.93 -13.60
CA GLY A 63 7.29 9.12 -12.91
C GLY A 63 7.68 9.18 -11.42
N ALA A 64 8.01 8.04 -10.81
CA ALA A 64 8.46 7.94 -9.43
C ALA A 64 9.38 6.71 -9.27
N PRO A 65 10.64 6.78 -9.73
CA PRO A 65 11.58 5.66 -9.62
C PRO A 65 11.73 5.19 -8.16
N GLY A 66 11.63 3.89 -7.94
CA GLY A 66 11.67 3.30 -6.60
C GLY A 66 10.31 3.26 -5.88
N LEU A 67 9.21 3.55 -6.56
CA LEU A 67 7.86 3.52 -5.96
C LEU A 67 7.57 2.16 -5.32
N ASN A 68 7.29 2.17 -4.01
CA ASN A 68 6.95 1.00 -3.20
C ASN A 68 8.07 -0.08 -3.08
N LYS A 69 9.31 0.27 -3.43
CA LYS A 69 10.47 -0.62 -3.40
C LYS A 69 10.70 -1.27 -2.03
N GLU A 70 10.33 -0.59 -0.96
CA GLU A 70 10.49 -1.06 0.43
C GLU A 70 9.77 -2.39 0.68
N MET A 71 8.66 -2.64 0.00
CA MET A 71 7.93 -3.91 0.10
C MET A 71 8.77 -5.08 -0.42
N SER A 72 9.37 -4.91 -1.59
CA SER A 72 10.24 -5.94 -2.18
C SER A 72 11.55 -6.10 -1.41
N ASP A 73 12.10 -5.03 -0.83
CA ASP A 73 13.25 -5.11 0.05
C ASP A 73 12.92 -5.90 1.32
N ALA A 74 11.76 -5.66 1.93
CA ALA A 74 11.29 -6.41 3.08
C ALA A 74 11.08 -7.90 2.74
N MET A 75 10.48 -8.22 1.58
CA MET A 75 10.30 -9.60 1.15
C MET A 75 11.63 -10.32 0.95
N ARG A 76 12.63 -9.68 0.35
CA ARG A 76 13.98 -10.26 0.23
C ARG A 76 14.60 -10.55 1.60
N ALA A 77 14.45 -9.64 2.54
CA ALA A 77 14.95 -9.84 3.91
C ALA A 77 14.23 -10.99 4.62
N MET A 78 12.90 -11.08 4.51
CA MET A 78 12.10 -12.16 5.10
C MET A 78 12.40 -13.53 4.48
N ILE A 79 12.54 -13.61 3.16
CA ILE A 79 12.94 -14.83 2.46
C ILE A 79 14.30 -15.31 2.97
N LYS A 80 15.28 -14.40 3.03
CA LYS A 80 16.60 -14.73 3.55
C LYS A 80 16.55 -15.22 5.00
N TRP A 81 15.84 -14.49 5.86
CA TRP A 81 15.67 -14.86 7.28
C TRP A 81 15.05 -16.27 7.45
N CYS A 82 14.03 -16.59 6.64
CA CYS A 82 13.40 -17.90 6.66
C CYS A 82 14.35 -19.02 6.14
N ASN A 83 15.05 -18.75 5.06
CA ASN A 83 15.98 -19.71 4.48
C ASN A 83 17.20 -19.99 5.34
N ASP A 84 17.71 -19.00 6.07
CA ASP A 84 18.81 -19.16 7.02
C ASP A 84 18.45 -20.13 8.18
N GLN A 85 17.15 -20.34 8.45
CA GLN A 85 16.63 -21.28 9.43
C GLN A 85 16.30 -22.66 8.86
N GLY A 86 16.47 -22.87 7.57
CA GLY A 86 16.15 -24.14 6.89
C GLY A 86 14.91 -24.08 5.99
N GLY A 87 14.32 -22.90 5.80
CA GLY A 87 13.16 -22.69 4.93
C GLY A 87 11.83 -23.11 5.59
N ILE A 88 10.87 -23.55 4.80
CA ILE A 88 9.56 -23.99 5.27
C ILE A 88 9.52 -25.53 5.21
N ASN A 89 9.56 -26.15 6.36
CA ASN A 89 9.59 -27.60 6.49
C ASN A 89 10.69 -28.26 5.61
N GLY A 90 11.87 -27.65 5.59
CA GLY A 90 13.04 -28.09 4.82
C GLY A 90 13.08 -27.63 3.37
N ARG A 91 12.05 -26.93 2.86
CA ARG A 91 12.06 -26.34 1.52
C ARG A 91 12.53 -24.89 1.58
N GLN A 92 13.47 -24.54 0.72
CA GLN A 92 13.90 -23.16 0.57
C GLN A 92 12.81 -22.31 -0.10
N VAL A 93 12.57 -21.10 0.39
CA VAL A 93 11.68 -20.15 -0.26
C VAL A 93 12.46 -19.46 -1.39
N VAL A 94 11.96 -19.59 -2.61
CA VAL A 94 12.50 -18.92 -3.80
C VAL A 94 11.58 -17.74 -4.12
N GLY A 95 12.12 -16.53 -4.02
CA GLY A 95 11.38 -15.33 -4.33
C GLY A 95 11.51 -14.91 -5.78
N LYS A 96 10.38 -14.75 -6.49
CA LYS A 96 10.35 -14.21 -7.84
C LYS A 96 9.80 -12.79 -7.81
N TYR A 97 10.63 -11.83 -8.22
CA TYR A 97 10.30 -10.41 -8.22
C TYR A 97 9.60 -10.00 -9.51
N TYR A 98 8.55 -9.19 -9.37
CA TYR A 98 7.75 -8.64 -10.46
C TYR A 98 7.61 -7.12 -10.30
N ASP A 99 8.23 -6.37 -11.19
CA ASP A 99 8.05 -4.92 -11.29
C ASP A 99 6.96 -4.62 -12.32
N ALA A 100 5.86 -4.06 -11.87
CA ALA A 100 4.76 -3.71 -12.77
C ALA A 100 4.86 -2.28 -13.31
N ALA A 101 5.72 -1.43 -12.75
CA ALA A 101 5.88 -0.03 -13.16
C ALA A 101 4.52 0.66 -13.39
N ILE A 102 3.54 0.37 -12.52
CA ILE A 102 2.12 0.75 -12.56
C ILE A 102 1.35 0.12 -13.73
N MET A 103 1.82 0.27 -14.96
CA MET A 103 1.04 -0.02 -16.17
C MET A 103 1.14 -1.47 -16.65
N ASN A 104 2.07 -2.26 -16.10
CA ASN A 104 2.36 -3.61 -16.59
C ASN A 104 1.78 -4.74 -15.72
N VAL A 105 0.85 -4.41 -14.81
CA VAL A 105 0.29 -5.34 -13.82
C VAL A 105 -0.29 -6.61 -14.45
N SER A 106 -1.06 -6.48 -15.53
CA SER A 106 -1.66 -7.65 -16.22
C SER A 106 -0.62 -8.61 -16.80
N ASN A 107 0.50 -8.10 -17.32
CA ASN A 107 1.55 -8.93 -17.91
C ASN A 107 2.33 -9.66 -16.82
N VAL A 108 2.76 -8.98 -15.76
CA VAL A 108 3.46 -9.62 -14.64
C VAL A 108 2.57 -10.64 -13.94
N MET A 109 1.26 -10.39 -13.87
CA MET A 109 0.30 -11.36 -13.34
C MET A 109 0.18 -12.60 -14.23
N THR A 110 0.14 -12.43 -15.57
CA THR A 110 0.12 -13.54 -16.52
C THR A 110 1.37 -14.43 -16.37
N GLU A 111 2.51 -13.81 -16.16
CA GLU A 111 3.76 -14.53 -15.91
C GLU A 111 3.70 -15.27 -14.57
N ALA A 112 3.28 -14.60 -13.49
CA ALA A 112 3.15 -15.20 -12.16
C ALA A 112 2.23 -16.42 -12.15
N CYS A 113 1.13 -16.37 -12.90
CA CYS A 113 0.16 -17.45 -13.05
C CYS A 113 0.75 -18.79 -13.44
N SER A 114 1.89 -18.80 -14.13
CA SER A 114 2.54 -20.04 -14.61
C SER A 114 3.78 -20.45 -13.80
N GLN A 115 4.22 -19.63 -12.85
CA GLN A 115 5.57 -19.77 -12.31
C GLN A 115 5.63 -19.86 -10.77
N VAL A 116 4.65 -19.30 -10.05
CA VAL A 116 4.73 -19.24 -8.60
C VAL A 116 3.59 -20.01 -7.94
N PHE A 117 3.83 -20.47 -6.72
CA PHE A 117 2.83 -21.14 -5.89
C PHE A 117 1.76 -20.16 -5.43
N MET A 118 2.17 -18.97 -4.96
CA MET A 118 1.28 -17.89 -4.55
C MET A 118 2.01 -16.55 -4.58
N LEU A 119 1.26 -15.48 -4.49
CA LEU A 119 1.79 -14.13 -4.29
C LEU A 119 1.86 -13.80 -2.81
N VAL A 120 2.97 -13.22 -2.37
CA VAL A 120 3.16 -12.78 -0.97
C VAL A 120 3.92 -11.46 -0.95
N GLY A 121 3.34 -10.44 -0.31
CA GLY A 121 4.00 -9.16 -0.10
C GLY A 121 4.10 -8.27 -1.34
N GLN A 122 3.31 -8.55 -2.37
CA GLN A 122 3.19 -7.64 -3.51
C GLN A 122 2.24 -6.47 -3.18
N GLY A 123 2.45 -5.35 -3.88
CA GLY A 123 1.55 -4.21 -3.87
C GLY A 123 1.73 -3.41 -5.16
N TRP A 124 0.69 -3.37 -5.99
CA TRP A 124 0.68 -2.63 -7.25
C TRP A 124 -0.42 -1.58 -7.25
N SER A 125 -0.06 -0.37 -7.65
CA SER A 125 -0.99 0.77 -7.62
C SER A 125 -2.21 0.60 -8.52
N LEU A 126 -2.08 -0.17 -9.61
CA LEU A 126 -3.17 -0.51 -10.52
C LEU A 126 -3.63 -1.97 -10.30
N ASP A 127 -3.93 -2.33 -9.06
CA ASP A 127 -4.23 -3.70 -8.66
C ASP A 127 -5.52 -4.27 -9.26
N SER A 128 -6.48 -3.44 -9.66
CA SER A 128 -7.68 -3.89 -10.39
C SER A 128 -7.34 -4.64 -11.68
N ALA A 129 -6.22 -4.30 -12.32
CA ALA A 129 -5.79 -4.93 -13.57
C ALA A 129 -5.31 -6.38 -13.41
N GLN A 130 -4.93 -6.78 -12.20
CA GLN A 130 -4.46 -8.14 -11.93
C GLN A 130 -5.59 -9.14 -11.72
N GLU A 131 -6.73 -8.71 -11.19
CA GLU A 131 -7.68 -9.59 -10.53
C GLU A 131 -8.32 -10.62 -11.46
N LYS A 132 -8.72 -10.20 -12.66
CA LYS A 132 -9.27 -11.12 -13.66
C LYS A 132 -8.29 -12.25 -14.03
N VAL A 133 -7.01 -11.93 -14.17
CA VAL A 133 -5.95 -12.88 -14.53
C VAL A 133 -5.65 -13.80 -13.35
N ARG A 134 -5.45 -13.22 -12.15
CA ARG A 134 -5.13 -13.94 -10.92
C ARG A 134 -6.20 -14.98 -10.56
N VAL A 135 -7.47 -14.56 -10.58
CA VAL A 135 -8.60 -15.46 -10.29
C VAL A 135 -8.74 -16.53 -11.37
N GLY A 136 -8.54 -16.16 -12.62
CA GLY A 136 -8.61 -17.11 -13.75
C GLY A 136 -7.60 -18.25 -13.69
N CYS A 137 -6.44 -18.02 -13.05
CA CYS A 137 -5.41 -19.06 -12.84
C CYS A 137 -5.38 -19.63 -11.41
N ASN A 138 -6.36 -19.31 -10.58
CA ASN A 138 -6.45 -19.74 -9.17
C ASN A 138 -5.21 -19.37 -8.32
N LEU A 139 -4.59 -18.24 -8.56
CA LEU A 139 -3.40 -17.82 -7.83
C LEU A 139 -3.79 -17.11 -6.51
N ALA A 140 -3.43 -17.73 -5.38
CA ALA A 140 -3.65 -17.15 -4.06
C ALA A 140 -2.73 -15.94 -3.81
N SER A 141 -3.18 -15.00 -2.97
CA SER A 141 -2.46 -13.76 -2.69
C SER A 141 -2.54 -13.35 -1.22
N VAL A 142 -1.40 -12.89 -0.69
CA VAL A 142 -1.27 -12.20 0.61
C VAL A 142 -0.59 -10.86 0.33
N PRO A 143 -1.33 -9.83 -0.12
CA PRO A 143 -0.74 -8.56 -0.53
C PRO A 143 -0.27 -7.72 0.66
N THR A 144 0.63 -6.79 0.40
CA THR A 144 1.01 -5.75 1.37
C THR A 144 -0.12 -4.74 1.55
N TYR A 145 -0.77 -4.35 0.46
CA TYR A 145 -1.95 -3.47 0.46
C TYR A 145 -2.87 -3.79 -0.72
N THR A 146 -4.10 -3.29 -0.63
CA THR A 146 -5.08 -3.31 -1.73
C THR A 146 -5.58 -1.89 -1.96
N VAL A 147 -5.91 -1.56 -3.20
CA VAL A 147 -6.44 -0.25 -3.60
C VAL A 147 -7.86 -0.38 -4.12
N SER A 148 -8.08 -1.25 -5.11
CA SER A 148 -9.37 -1.40 -5.77
C SER A 148 -10.32 -2.31 -5.01
N PRO A 149 -11.64 -2.04 -5.08
CA PRO A 149 -12.67 -2.96 -4.56
C PRO A 149 -12.60 -4.35 -5.20
N GLN A 150 -12.24 -4.42 -6.47
CA GLN A 150 -12.11 -5.68 -7.21
C GLN A 150 -11.09 -6.61 -6.57
N PHE A 151 -9.94 -6.08 -6.19
CA PHE A 151 -8.90 -6.87 -5.55
C PHE A 151 -9.20 -7.07 -4.05
N ALA A 152 -9.60 -6.02 -3.33
CA ALA A 152 -9.87 -6.10 -1.90
C ALA A 152 -10.96 -7.12 -1.53
N ASN A 153 -11.95 -7.34 -2.41
CA ASN A 153 -13.03 -8.33 -2.24
C ASN A 153 -12.81 -9.61 -3.06
N GLY A 154 -11.65 -9.75 -3.71
CA GLY A 154 -11.35 -10.90 -4.56
C GLY A 154 -11.23 -12.22 -3.78
N PRO A 155 -11.52 -13.37 -4.42
CA PRO A 155 -11.36 -14.68 -3.80
C PRO A 155 -9.87 -15.03 -3.63
N MET A 156 -9.60 -16.04 -2.77
CA MET A 156 -8.24 -16.56 -2.52
C MET A 156 -7.23 -15.47 -2.14
N MET A 157 -7.66 -14.50 -1.36
CA MET A 157 -6.83 -13.40 -0.90
C MET A 157 -7.01 -13.21 0.62
N VAL A 158 -5.90 -12.96 1.31
CA VAL A 158 -5.87 -12.62 2.73
C VAL A 158 -5.11 -11.32 2.91
N GLN A 159 -5.77 -10.30 3.39
CA GLN A 159 -5.14 -9.01 3.73
C GLN A 159 -4.55 -9.09 5.15
N PRO A 160 -3.23 -9.05 5.32
CA PRO A 160 -2.61 -9.01 6.65
C PRO A 160 -2.83 -7.67 7.36
N SER A 161 -2.93 -6.59 6.57
CA SER A 161 -3.33 -5.27 7.06
C SER A 161 -4.73 -4.97 6.54
N PRO A 162 -5.74 -4.82 7.42
CA PRO A 162 -7.11 -4.56 6.97
C PRO A 162 -7.21 -3.29 6.13
N ASN A 163 -7.61 -3.43 4.89
CA ASN A 163 -7.96 -2.33 4.00
C ASN A 163 -9.21 -2.72 3.20
N PRO A 164 -10.38 -2.82 3.86
CA PRO A 164 -11.62 -3.18 3.20
C PRO A 164 -11.96 -2.16 2.10
N ALA A 165 -12.58 -2.64 1.02
CA ALA A 165 -12.91 -1.80 -0.13
C ALA A 165 -13.90 -0.68 0.17
N ASP A 166 -14.74 -0.87 1.17
CA ASP A 166 -15.82 0.03 1.62
C ASP A 166 -15.44 0.91 2.83
N TYR A 167 -14.19 0.82 3.29
CA TYR A 167 -13.67 1.64 4.39
C TYR A 167 -12.61 2.63 3.88
N TYR A 168 -12.59 3.80 4.51
CA TYR A 168 -11.57 4.80 4.27
C TYR A 168 -11.16 5.46 5.58
N GLY A 169 -9.86 5.67 5.79
CA GLY A 169 -9.33 6.35 6.98
C GLY A 169 -9.69 7.82 6.98
N ALA A 170 -10.66 8.23 7.81
CA ALA A 170 -11.20 9.59 7.81
C ALA A 170 -10.81 10.44 9.03
N ALA A 171 -9.92 9.95 9.90
CA ALA A 171 -9.54 10.69 11.11
C ALA A 171 -9.01 12.11 10.81
N ASN A 172 -8.19 12.25 9.77
CA ASN A 172 -7.68 13.53 9.29
C ASN A 172 -8.81 14.47 8.83
N ALA A 173 -9.86 13.95 8.19
CA ALA A 173 -10.98 14.75 7.73
C ALA A 173 -11.79 15.34 8.90
N PHE A 174 -12.02 14.57 9.96
CA PHE A 174 -12.67 15.07 11.17
C PHE A 174 -11.84 16.14 11.88
N ILE A 175 -10.54 15.90 12.06
CA ILE A 175 -9.62 16.87 12.69
C ILE A 175 -9.54 18.16 11.87
N PHE A 176 -9.48 18.04 10.54
CA PHE A 176 -9.42 19.20 9.67
C PHE A 176 -10.73 19.99 9.67
N ALA A 177 -11.88 19.31 9.68
CA ALA A 177 -13.19 19.96 9.80
C ALA A 177 -13.38 20.70 11.13
N GLU A 178 -12.86 20.15 12.22
CA GLU A 178 -12.87 20.83 13.53
C GLU A 178 -12.05 22.12 13.51
N LYS A 179 -10.87 22.10 12.87
CA LYS A 179 -9.96 23.25 12.83
C LYS A 179 -10.33 24.29 11.77
N HIS A 180 -10.95 23.88 10.68
CA HIS A 180 -11.25 24.70 9.49
C HIS A 180 -12.70 24.50 9.02
N PRO A 181 -13.72 24.72 9.88
CA PRO A 181 -15.11 24.35 9.61
C PRO A 181 -15.71 25.04 8.37
N GLU A 182 -15.27 26.25 8.05
CA GLU A 182 -15.77 26.99 6.88
C GLU A 182 -15.05 26.54 5.59
N ALA A 183 -13.75 26.29 5.65
CA ALA A 183 -12.97 25.88 4.48
C ALA A 183 -13.44 24.52 3.94
N VAL A 184 -13.76 23.56 4.81
CA VAL A 184 -14.23 22.24 4.39
C VAL A 184 -15.60 22.27 3.69
N LYS A 185 -16.34 23.38 3.78
CA LYS A 185 -17.60 23.58 3.03
C LYS A 185 -17.35 23.91 1.56
N LYS A 186 -16.10 24.19 1.19
CA LYS A 186 -15.67 24.57 -0.15
C LYS A 186 -14.52 23.68 -0.61
N ALA A 187 -14.68 22.37 -0.45
CA ALA A 187 -13.69 21.40 -0.88
C ALA A 187 -13.84 21.06 -2.37
N ALA A 188 -12.74 20.69 -3.02
CA ALA A 188 -12.74 20.09 -4.35
C ALA A 188 -11.77 18.92 -4.40
N THR A 189 -11.85 18.08 -5.43
CA THR A 189 -10.92 17.00 -5.66
C THR A 189 -10.00 17.27 -6.84
N MET A 190 -8.78 16.74 -6.77
CA MET A 190 -7.85 16.68 -7.88
C MET A 190 -7.16 15.32 -7.88
N TYR A 191 -7.35 14.52 -8.92
CA TYR A 191 -6.86 13.15 -8.96
C TYR A 191 -6.36 12.74 -10.35
N ALA A 192 -5.49 11.71 -10.37
CA ALA A 192 -4.96 11.19 -11.62
C ALA A 192 -5.99 10.33 -12.37
N ASN A 193 -5.92 10.30 -13.69
CA ASN A 193 -6.85 9.61 -14.59
C ASN A 193 -6.63 8.10 -14.67
N TYR A 194 -6.53 7.40 -13.52
CA TYR A 194 -6.50 5.94 -13.52
C TYR A 194 -7.32 5.36 -12.36
N ALA A 195 -7.71 4.10 -12.49
CA ALA A 195 -8.74 3.48 -11.65
C ALA A 195 -8.43 3.57 -10.14
N ALA A 196 -7.19 3.31 -9.71
CA ALA A 196 -6.84 3.31 -8.29
C ALA A 196 -7.01 4.69 -7.62
N THR A 197 -6.65 5.78 -8.30
CA THR A 197 -6.85 7.14 -7.77
C THR A 197 -8.31 7.56 -7.82
N GLN A 198 -9.05 7.15 -8.84
CA GLN A 198 -10.48 7.37 -8.93
C GLN A 198 -11.20 6.66 -7.78
N ASP A 199 -11.01 5.34 -7.62
CA ASP A 199 -11.60 4.55 -6.54
C ASP A 199 -11.27 5.13 -5.16
N SER A 200 -10.01 5.53 -4.95
CA SER A 200 -9.56 6.14 -3.70
C SER A 200 -10.23 7.49 -3.44
N THR A 201 -10.37 8.32 -4.49
CA THR A 201 -11.02 9.63 -4.39
C THR A 201 -12.52 9.49 -4.09
N GLU A 202 -13.21 8.59 -4.75
CA GLU A 202 -14.63 8.32 -4.51
C GLU A 202 -14.86 7.88 -3.05
N LYS A 203 -14.07 6.95 -2.54
CA LYS A 203 -14.11 6.53 -1.12
C LYS A 203 -13.83 7.68 -0.16
N ALA A 204 -12.81 8.49 -0.45
CA ALA A 204 -12.46 9.66 0.36
C ALA A 204 -13.61 10.67 0.40
N VAL A 205 -14.22 10.99 -0.73
CA VAL A 205 -15.36 11.94 -0.80
C VAL A 205 -16.54 11.46 0.04
N ILE A 206 -16.86 10.15 -0.02
CA ILE A 206 -17.94 9.58 0.81
C ILE A 206 -17.59 9.72 2.30
N ALA A 207 -16.40 9.34 2.71
CA ALA A 207 -15.97 9.38 4.09
C ALA A 207 -15.86 10.82 4.62
N TYR A 208 -15.35 11.75 3.83
CA TYR A 208 -15.19 13.16 4.21
C TYR A 208 -16.53 13.89 4.32
N LYS A 209 -17.52 13.53 3.48
CA LYS A 209 -18.89 14.03 3.66
C LYS A 209 -19.47 13.65 5.02
N GLN A 210 -19.16 12.47 5.55
CA GLN A 210 -19.54 12.06 6.90
C GLN A 210 -18.87 12.91 7.99
N ALA A 211 -17.67 13.45 7.70
CA ALA A 211 -16.98 14.41 8.57
C ALA A 211 -17.45 15.88 8.36
N GLY A 212 -18.53 16.09 7.61
CA GLY A 212 -19.12 17.41 7.41
C GLY A 212 -18.55 18.23 6.25
N TRP A 213 -17.73 17.62 5.39
CA TRP A 213 -17.20 18.29 4.19
C TRP A 213 -18.28 18.44 3.11
N THR A 214 -18.15 19.51 2.32
CA THR A 214 -18.97 19.74 1.11
C THR A 214 -18.05 19.92 -0.08
N PHE A 215 -18.25 19.09 -1.10
CA PHE A 215 -17.46 19.14 -2.33
C PHE A 215 -18.17 19.94 -3.40
N LEU A 216 -17.45 20.88 -4.00
CA LEU A 216 -17.89 21.70 -5.14
C LEU A 216 -17.82 20.85 -6.42
N SER A 217 -18.56 21.27 -7.45
CA SER A 217 -18.63 20.56 -8.75
C SER A 217 -17.53 21.01 -9.71
N CYS A 218 -16.28 21.11 -9.23
CA CYS A 218 -15.13 21.56 -10.03
C CYS A 218 -13.93 20.64 -9.94
N ASP A 219 -14.18 19.36 -9.77
CA ASP A 219 -13.15 18.33 -9.71
C ASP A 219 -12.19 18.42 -10.89
N GLN A 220 -10.91 18.21 -10.63
CA GLN A 220 -9.88 18.21 -11.66
C GLN A 220 -9.29 16.81 -11.83
N VAL A 221 -9.25 16.35 -13.06
CA VAL A 221 -8.64 15.07 -13.44
C VAL A 221 -7.41 15.35 -14.30
N TYR A 222 -6.25 14.86 -13.86
CA TYR A 222 -4.98 15.09 -14.56
C TYR A 222 -4.38 13.77 -15.06
N ASN A 223 -3.47 13.84 -16.02
CA ASN A 223 -2.77 12.68 -16.54
C ASN A 223 -1.80 12.11 -15.49
N ILE A 224 -1.84 10.79 -15.25
CA ILE A 224 -0.96 10.12 -14.27
C ILE A 224 0.53 10.37 -14.56
N GLY A 225 0.91 10.49 -15.81
CA GLY A 225 2.28 10.84 -16.24
C GLY A 225 2.65 12.31 -15.99
N GLY A 226 1.73 13.14 -15.52
CA GLY A 226 1.88 14.57 -15.32
C GLY A 226 1.32 15.40 -16.45
N GLU A 227 1.25 16.71 -16.21
CA GLU A 227 0.77 17.70 -17.15
C GLU A 227 1.91 18.63 -17.59
N SER A 228 1.88 19.10 -18.82
CA SER A 228 2.84 20.11 -19.31
C SER A 228 2.59 21.50 -18.70
N ASN A 229 1.37 21.77 -18.26
CA ASN A 229 0.97 23.01 -17.61
C ASN A 229 -0.13 22.76 -16.57
N TRP A 230 0.17 22.99 -15.31
CA TRP A 230 -0.75 22.79 -14.20
C TRP A 230 -1.63 24.01 -13.90
N THR A 231 -1.25 25.19 -14.38
CA THR A 231 -1.96 26.46 -14.12
C THR A 231 -3.46 26.41 -14.45
N PRO A 232 -3.91 25.85 -15.58
CA PRO A 232 -5.34 25.81 -15.89
C PRO A 232 -6.19 25.03 -14.90
N PHE A 233 -5.62 23.97 -14.30
CA PHE A 233 -6.29 23.15 -13.28
C PHE A 233 -6.49 23.97 -12.00
N LEU A 234 -5.41 24.60 -11.53
CA LEU A 234 -5.44 25.41 -10.31
C LEU A 234 -6.28 26.68 -10.47
N GLN A 235 -6.27 27.28 -11.67
CA GLN A 235 -7.13 28.44 -11.95
C GLN A 235 -8.61 28.08 -11.89
N ARG A 236 -9.02 26.92 -12.44
CA ARG A 236 -10.42 26.45 -12.33
C ARG A 236 -10.84 26.20 -10.88
N LEU A 237 -9.97 25.61 -10.06
CA LEU A 237 -10.23 25.41 -8.63
C LEU A 237 -10.37 26.75 -7.89
N LYS A 238 -9.50 27.71 -8.19
CA LYS A 238 -9.55 29.07 -7.64
C LYS A 238 -10.84 29.79 -8.07
N ASP A 239 -11.19 29.78 -9.33
CA ASP A 239 -12.39 30.43 -9.87
C ASP A 239 -13.68 29.81 -9.34
N CYS A 240 -13.66 28.52 -9.04
CA CYS A 240 -14.75 27.79 -8.37
C CYS A 240 -14.88 28.15 -6.89
N GLY A 241 -13.88 28.76 -6.30
CA GLY A 241 -13.86 29.15 -4.89
C GLY A 241 -13.51 27.98 -3.95
N ALA A 242 -12.80 26.99 -4.41
CA ALA A 242 -12.32 25.90 -3.57
C ALA A 242 -11.28 26.44 -2.55
N GLU A 243 -11.51 26.17 -1.27
CA GLU A 243 -10.64 26.56 -0.16
C GLU A 243 -9.84 25.38 0.39
N VAL A 244 -10.22 24.16 0.03
CA VAL A 244 -9.50 22.92 0.34
C VAL A 244 -9.50 22.03 -0.89
N VAL A 245 -8.35 21.45 -1.21
CA VAL A 245 -8.23 20.51 -2.34
C VAL A 245 -7.74 19.16 -1.83
N TYR A 246 -8.56 18.13 -2.02
CA TYR A 246 -8.13 16.76 -1.82
C TYR A 246 -7.37 16.28 -3.05
N PHE A 247 -6.07 16.05 -2.91
CA PHE A 247 -5.22 15.56 -3.99
C PHE A 247 -5.02 14.05 -3.88
N SER A 248 -5.25 13.33 -4.97
CA SER A 248 -5.01 11.89 -5.08
C SER A 248 -4.19 11.55 -6.32
N GLY A 249 -3.05 10.91 -6.12
CA GLY A 249 -2.12 10.52 -7.19
C GLY A 249 -0.70 10.40 -6.70
N SER A 250 0.26 10.37 -7.63
CA SER A 250 1.68 10.33 -7.29
C SER A 250 2.09 11.63 -6.57
N PRO A 251 2.72 11.54 -5.39
CA PRO A 251 3.16 12.73 -4.65
C PRO A 251 4.25 13.50 -5.39
N ASN A 252 5.16 12.83 -6.08
CA ASN A 252 6.26 13.45 -6.82
C ASN A 252 6.30 12.92 -8.27
N PRO A 253 6.62 13.77 -9.25
CA PRO A 253 6.77 15.23 -9.16
C PRO A 253 5.43 15.99 -9.19
N ASN A 254 4.30 15.32 -9.43
CA ASN A 254 3.03 15.96 -9.73
C ASN A 254 2.55 16.87 -8.61
N PHE A 255 2.63 16.44 -7.35
CA PHE A 255 2.17 17.26 -6.23
C PHE A 255 3.01 18.54 -6.05
N GLN A 256 4.32 18.47 -6.25
CA GLN A 256 5.15 19.67 -6.23
C GLN A 256 4.76 20.66 -7.34
N ASN A 257 4.53 20.17 -8.55
CA ASN A 257 4.08 20.99 -9.68
C ASN A 257 2.73 21.67 -9.42
N VAL A 258 1.81 20.98 -8.74
CA VAL A 258 0.52 21.54 -8.29
C VAL A 258 0.73 22.70 -7.32
N LEU A 259 1.60 22.53 -6.32
CA LEU A 259 1.91 23.57 -5.34
C LEU A 259 2.57 24.79 -5.99
N ASP A 260 3.51 24.56 -6.91
CA ASP A 260 4.18 25.64 -7.63
C ASP A 260 3.24 26.43 -8.54
N ALA A 261 2.33 25.74 -9.23
CA ALA A 261 1.29 26.38 -10.04
C ALA A 261 0.28 27.18 -9.19
N ALA A 262 -0.14 26.63 -8.05
CA ALA A 262 -1.01 27.33 -7.11
C ALA A 262 -0.35 28.62 -6.60
N LYS A 263 0.91 28.54 -6.18
CA LYS A 263 1.70 29.68 -5.75
C LYS A 263 1.84 30.74 -6.85
N ALA A 264 2.10 30.31 -8.10
CA ALA A 264 2.28 31.22 -9.24
C ALA A 264 1.06 32.10 -9.53
N ILE A 265 -0.15 31.59 -9.26
CA ILE A 265 -1.41 32.34 -9.44
C ILE A 265 -1.97 32.95 -8.15
N GLY A 266 -1.20 32.89 -7.04
CA GLY A 266 -1.64 33.40 -5.74
C GLY A 266 -2.88 32.64 -5.20
N TYR A 267 -2.92 31.33 -5.35
CA TYR A 267 -3.96 30.45 -4.84
C TYR A 267 -3.39 29.59 -3.70
N ASN A 268 -3.96 29.73 -2.52
CA ASN A 268 -3.56 29.02 -1.29
C ASN A 268 -4.78 28.31 -0.69
N PRO A 269 -5.17 27.18 -1.23
CA PRO A 269 -6.29 26.42 -0.70
C PRO A 269 -5.96 25.72 0.61
#